data_8e1d16ca5db667975abd50eb27efdc8f
#
_entry.id   8e1d16ca5db667975abd50eb27efdc8f
#
_cell.length_a   1.000
_cell.length_b   1.000
_cell.length_c   1.000
_cell.angle_alpha   90.00
_cell.angle_beta   90.00
_cell.angle_gamma   90.00
#
_symmetry.space_group_name_H-M   'P 1'
#
loop_
_entity.id
_entity.type
_entity.pdbx_description
1 polymer ?
#
loop_
_entity_poly.entity_id
_entity_poly.type
_entity_poly.pdbx_seq_one_letter_code
_entity_poly.pdbx_strand_id
1 'polypeptide(L)'
;MSPHIYVLILNWNGKEVIKQCLDSVLAIDYPNYTTLVIDNDSSDGSGKIVKNDYPEIEYIQLKNNYGFSGGYNRCFNYLKDKNPEYIILLNNDTKVDGNILNSFIKATELKGKHNIFGAKIFYQHKPKMIWYAGGKVNLKLGWISHRGIRKMDSEKYSSPMGTDYVTGCCLFTSM
;
A
#
# COMPACT_ATOMS: atom_id res chain seq x y z
N MET A 1 14.23 -14.49 -12.33
CA MET A 1 12.75 -14.35 -12.37
C MET A 1 12.37 -13.18 -11.50
N SER A 2 11.34 -12.43 -11.86
CA SER A 2 10.83 -11.36 -11.00
C SER A 2 10.18 -11.96 -9.75
N PRO A 3 10.50 -11.48 -8.53
CA PRO A 3 9.90 -12.00 -7.30
C PRO A 3 8.39 -11.81 -7.28
N HIS A 4 7.66 -12.74 -6.64
CA HIS A 4 6.21 -12.64 -6.53
C HIS A 4 5.78 -11.69 -5.42
N ILE A 5 4.90 -10.75 -5.75
CA ILE A 5 4.42 -9.71 -4.83
C ILE A 5 2.92 -9.81 -4.67
N TYR A 6 2.44 -9.81 -3.43
CA TYR A 6 1.01 -9.60 -3.15
C TYR A 6 0.71 -8.13 -2.85
N VAL A 7 -0.23 -7.55 -3.59
CA VAL A 7 -0.81 -6.23 -3.33
C VAL A 7 -2.06 -6.42 -2.48
N LEU A 8 -1.98 -6.03 -1.21
CA LEU A 8 -3.00 -6.24 -0.19
C LEU A 8 -3.76 -4.96 0.05
N ILE A 9 -5.07 -4.96 -0.23
CA ILE A 9 -5.93 -3.79 -0.07
C ILE A 9 -7.00 -4.13 0.97
N LEU A 10 -6.95 -3.46 2.13
CA LEU A 10 -7.99 -3.57 3.14
C LEU A 10 -9.11 -2.59 2.82
N ASN A 11 -10.30 -3.12 2.50
CA ASN A 11 -11.48 -2.33 2.19
C ASN A 11 -12.48 -2.32 3.35
N TRP A 12 -12.97 -1.15 3.70
CA TRP A 12 -14.12 -0.96 4.57
C TRP A 12 -14.90 0.28 4.14
N ASN A 13 -16.13 0.05 3.64
CA ASN A 13 -17.03 1.09 3.16
C ASN A 13 -16.34 2.06 2.17
N GLY A 14 -15.62 1.49 1.18
CA GLY A 14 -14.82 2.23 0.22
C GLY A 14 -15.49 2.48 -1.13
N LYS A 15 -16.82 2.47 -1.23
CA LYS A 15 -17.58 2.53 -2.48
C LYS A 15 -17.14 3.66 -3.41
N GLU A 16 -16.87 4.84 -2.86
CA GLU A 16 -16.54 6.05 -3.64
C GLU A 16 -15.07 6.05 -4.12
N VAL A 17 -14.19 5.23 -3.54
CA VAL A 17 -12.74 5.32 -3.77
C VAL A 17 -12.13 4.03 -4.34
N ILE A 18 -12.74 2.87 -4.06
CA ILE A 18 -12.14 1.57 -4.35
C ILE A 18 -11.86 1.36 -5.85
N LYS A 19 -12.75 1.82 -6.75
CA LYS A 19 -12.54 1.70 -8.20
C LYS A 19 -11.27 2.39 -8.66
N GLN A 20 -11.06 3.65 -8.25
CA GLN A 20 -9.85 4.39 -8.61
C GLN A 20 -8.58 3.72 -8.10
N CYS A 21 -8.62 3.14 -6.90
CA CYS A 21 -7.53 2.37 -6.35
C CYS A 21 -7.23 1.14 -7.23
N LEU A 22 -8.24 0.29 -7.47
CA LEU A 22 -8.09 -0.95 -8.23
C LEU A 22 -7.65 -0.70 -9.68
N ASP A 23 -8.23 0.27 -10.37
CA ASP A 23 -7.82 0.66 -11.73
C ASP A 23 -6.32 1.02 -11.78
N SER A 24 -5.82 1.75 -10.78
CA SER A 24 -4.41 2.11 -10.71
C SER A 24 -3.51 0.92 -10.36
N VAL A 25 -3.99 -0.01 -9.55
CA VAL A 25 -3.25 -1.23 -9.19
C VAL A 25 -3.17 -2.19 -10.38
N LEU A 26 -4.25 -2.37 -11.14
CA LEU A 26 -4.26 -3.20 -12.36
C LEU A 26 -3.41 -2.61 -13.49
N ALA A 27 -3.14 -1.31 -13.46
CA ALA A 27 -2.24 -0.64 -14.39
C ALA A 27 -0.75 -0.70 -13.99
N ILE A 28 -0.38 -1.46 -12.96
CA ILE A 28 1.02 -1.64 -12.55
C ILE A 28 1.79 -2.42 -13.61
N ASP A 29 2.91 -1.85 -14.05
CA ASP A 29 3.85 -2.49 -15.00
C ASP A 29 4.87 -3.36 -14.24
N TYR A 30 4.40 -4.52 -13.77
CA TYR A 30 5.23 -5.52 -13.11
C TYR A 30 4.71 -6.93 -13.42
N PRO A 31 5.57 -7.88 -13.89
CA PRO A 31 5.08 -9.12 -14.52
C PRO A 31 4.57 -10.18 -13.53
N ASN A 32 4.88 -10.08 -12.24
CA ASN A 32 4.62 -11.16 -11.28
C ASN A 32 4.04 -10.64 -9.95
N TYR A 33 2.77 -10.22 -9.97
CA TYR A 33 2.05 -9.82 -8.77
C TYR A 33 0.63 -10.35 -8.77
N THR A 34 0.05 -10.43 -7.58
CA THR A 34 -1.36 -10.78 -7.33
C THR A 34 -1.99 -9.70 -6.46
N THR A 35 -3.16 -9.24 -6.83
CA THR A 35 -3.94 -8.29 -6.03
C THR A 35 -4.95 -9.05 -5.18
N LEU A 36 -4.99 -8.76 -3.88
CA LEU A 36 -5.97 -9.29 -2.94
C LEU A 36 -6.69 -8.16 -2.22
N VAL A 37 -8.00 -8.11 -2.37
CA VAL A 37 -8.87 -7.24 -1.57
C VAL A 37 -9.43 -8.02 -0.38
N ILE A 38 -9.22 -7.47 0.82
CA ILE A 38 -9.80 -7.96 2.06
C ILE A 38 -10.93 -7.00 2.45
N ASP A 39 -12.16 -7.44 2.30
CA ASP A 39 -13.33 -6.66 2.71
C ASP A 39 -13.61 -6.86 4.19
N ASN A 40 -13.48 -5.80 4.96
CA ASN A 40 -13.59 -5.78 6.42
C ASN A 40 -15.04 -5.56 6.88
N ASP A 41 -15.98 -6.31 6.29
CA ASP A 41 -17.42 -6.24 6.57
C ASP A 41 -18.05 -4.92 6.09
N SER A 42 -17.86 -4.61 4.81
CA SER A 42 -18.47 -3.41 4.18
C SER A 42 -19.98 -3.59 3.96
N SER A 43 -20.74 -2.56 4.27
CA SER A 43 -22.20 -2.48 4.08
C SER A 43 -22.64 -1.57 2.93
N ASP A 44 -21.74 -0.80 2.34
CA ASP A 44 -22.00 0.22 1.31
C ASP A 44 -22.08 -0.32 -0.13
N GLY A 45 -21.85 -1.62 -0.31
CA GLY A 45 -21.82 -2.28 -1.61
C GLY A 45 -20.45 -2.28 -2.30
N SER A 46 -19.38 -1.75 -1.68
CA SER A 46 -18.02 -1.78 -2.23
C SER A 46 -17.53 -3.20 -2.50
N GLY A 47 -17.83 -4.16 -1.64
CA GLY A 47 -17.49 -5.57 -1.84
C GLY A 47 -18.15 -6.18 -3.09
N LYS A 48 -19.39 -5.77 -3.43
CA LYS A 48 -20.06 -6.19 -4.68
C LYS A 48 -19.37 -5.61 -5.91
N ILE A 49 -18.91 -4.35 -5.84
CA ILE A 49 -18.16 -3.71 -6.92
C ILE A 49 -16.89 -4.52 -7.21
N VAL A 50 -16.12 -4.88 -6.18
CA VAL A 50 -14.88 -5.67 -6.36
C VAL A 50 -15.20 -7.00 -7.04
N LYS A 51 -16.18 -7.77 -6.55
CA LYS A 51 -16.52 -9.08 -7.10
C LYS A 51 -17.03 -9.04 -8.54
N ASN A 52 -17.81 -8.03 -8.89
CA ASN A 52 -18.49 -7.98 -10.20
C ASN A 52 -17.62 -7.30 -11.28
N ASP A 53 -16.93 -6.21 -10.92
CA ASP A 53 -16.22 -5.38 -11.88
C ASP A 53 -14.73 -5.77 -12.02
N TYR A 54 -14.18 -6.57 -11.07
CA TYR A 54 -12.76 -6.96 -11.01
C TYR A 54 -12.59 -8.47 -10.73
N PRO A 55 -13.06 -9.35 -11.62
CA PRO A 55 -13.04 -10.81 -11.41
C PRO A 55 -11.63 -11.41 -11.34
N GLU A 56 -10.60 -10.71 -11.83
CA GLU A 56 -9.19 -11.11 -11.78
C GLU A 56 -8.55 -10.86 -10.41
N ILE A 57 -9.20 -10.10 -9.52
CA ILE A 57 -8.69 -9.77 -8.18
C ILE A 57 -9.14 -10.83 -7.17
N GLU A 58 -8.19 -11.38 -6.41
CA GLU A 58 -8.54 -12.24 -5.28
C GLU A 58 -9.34 -11.44 -4.23
N TYR A 59 -10.40 -12.03 -3.68
CA TYR A 59 -11.30 -11.36 -2.75
C TYR A 59 -11.62 -12.20 -1.54
N ILE A 60 -11.47 -11.61 -0.35
CA ILE A 60 -11.86 -12.21 0.93
C ILE A 60 -12.87 -11.32 1.63
N GLN A 61 -14.02 -11.87 1.99
CA GLN A 61 -15.02 -11.21 2.85
C GLN A 61 -14.80 -11.64 4.30
N LEU A 62 -14.52 -10.69 5.18
CA LEU A 62 -14.49 -10.95 6.62
C LEU A 62 -15.89 -10.89 7.21
N LYS A 63 -16.11 -11.58 8.34
CA LYS A 63 -17.41 -11.68 9.01
C LYS A 63 -17.75 -10.45 9.87
N ASN A 64 -16.75 -9.65 10.23
CA ASN A 64 -16.88 -8.44 11.05
C ASN A 64 -15.78 -7.47 10.67
N ASN A 65 -15.95 -6.19 11.00
CA ASN A 65 -14.88 -5.22 10.94
C ASN A 65 -13.90 -5.42 12.12
N TYR A 66 -12.69 -5.90 11.81
CA TYR A 66 -11.61 -6.13 12.77
C TYR A 66 -10.63 -4.97 12.87
N GLY A 67 -10.94 -3.83 12.29
CA GLY A 67 -10.03 -2.68 12.19
C GLY A 67 -8.86 -2.95 11.26
N PHE A 68 -7.92 -2.00 11.20
CA PHE A 68 -6.76 -2.06 10.30
C PHE A 68 -5.87 -3.29 10.57
N SER A 69 -5.32 -3.37 11.77
CA SER A 69 -4.39 -4.46 12.13
C SER A 69 -5.05 -5.84 12.12
N GLY A 70 -6.29 -5.92 12.62
CA GLY A 70 -7.04 -7.18 12.66
C GLY A 70 -7.41 -7.71 11.28
N GLY A 71 -7.70 -6.82 10.32
CA GLY A 71 -7.95 -7.16 8.92
C GLY A 71 -6.70 -7.72 8.25
N TYR A 72 -5.57 -7.01 8.34
CA TYR A 72 -4.30 -7.48 7.76
C TYR A 72 -3.78 -8.76 8.41
N ASN A 73 -3.94 -8.97 9.72
CA ASN A 73 -3.53 -10.22 10.37
C ASN A 73 -4.28 -11.44 9.82
N ARG A 74 -5.55 -11.27 9.42
CA ARG A 74 -6.32 -12.34 8.77
C ARG A 74 -5.84 -12.59 7.34
N CYS A 75 -5.45 -11.53 6.64
CA CYS A 75 -4.82 -11.63 5.33
C CYS A 75 -3.49 -12.40 5.40
N PHE A 76 -2.63 -12.11 6.37
CA PHE A 76 -1.36 -12.83 6.54
C PHE A 76 -1.56 -14.33 6.79
N ASN A 77 -2.62 -14.72 7.53
CA ASN A 77 -2.96 -16.12 7.68
C ASN A 77 -3.37 -16.78 6.35
N TYR A 78 -4.08 -16.07 5.49
CA TYR A 78 -4.41 -16.55 4.14
C TYR A 78 -3.17 -16.71 3.26
N LEU A 79 -2.18 -15.84 3.40
CA LEU A 79 -0.97 -15.85 2.58
C LEU A 79 0.05 -16.92 2.99
N LYS A 80 -0.06 -17.57 4.16
CA LYS A 80 0.90 -18.57 4.63
C LYS A 80 1.15 -19.69 3.61
N ASP A 81 0.10 -20.15 2.93
CA ASP A 81 0.20 -21.21 1.94
C ASP A 81 0.51 -20.70 0.53
N LYS A 82 0.44 -19.39 0.30
CA LYS A 82 0.76 -18.74 -0.98
C LYS A 82 2.23 -18.38 -1.12
N ASN A 83 2.92 -18.21 0.02
CA ASN A 83 4.36 -17.97 0.14
C ASN A 83 4.91 -16.89 -0.81
N PRO A 84 4.35 -15.66 -0.87
CA PRO A 84 4.91 -14.59 -1.68
C PRO A 84 6.27 -14.15 -1.13
N GLU A 85 7.15 -13.66 -2.02
CA GLU A 85 8.44 -13.11 -1.58
C GLU A 85 8.28 -11.74 -0.91
N TYR A 86 7.33 -10.95 -1.41
CA TYR A 86 7.04 -9.62 -0.89
C TYR A 86 5.55 -9.34 -0.80
N ILE A 87 5.20 -8.41 0.08
CA ILE A 87 3.85 -7.87 0.21
C ILE A 87 3.89 -6.35 0.19
N ILE A 88 2.84 -5.74 -0.34
CA ILE A 88 2.54 -4.32 -0.17
C ILE A 88 1.19 -4.17 0.49
N LEU A 89 1.13 -3.45 1.61
CA LEU A 89 -0.12 -3.01 2.23
C LEU A 89 -0.51 -1.68 1.62
N LEU A 90 -1.72 -1.57 1.12
CA LEU A 90 -2.19 -0.38 0.42
C LEU A 90 -3.60 0.00 0.92
N ASN A 91 -3.82 1.26 1.23
CA ASN A 91 -5.16 1.74 1.53
C ASN A 91 -6.05 1.74 0.27
N ASN A 92 -7.33 1.51 0.47
CA ASN A 92 -8.33 1.47 -0.61
C ASN A 92 -8.66 2.84 -1.25
N ASP A 93 -8.15 3.93 -0.70
CA ASP A 93 -8.32 5.32 -1.17
C ASP A 93 -7.06 5.89 -1.85
N THR A 94 -6.08 5.04 -2.16
CA THR A 94 -4.84 5.45 -2.82
C THR A 94 -4.90 5.24 -4.33
N LYS A 95 -4.12 6.05 -5.05
CA LYS A 95 -3.79 5.84 -6.47
C LYS A 95 -2.29 5.62 -6.58
N VAL A 96 -1.87 4.51 -7.18
CA VAL A 96 -0.46 4.17 -7.31
C VAL A 96 0.08 4.52 -8.69
N ASP A 97 1.40 4.74 -8.75
CA ASP A 97 2.16 4.85 -10.00
C ASP A 97 2.38 3.46 -10.59
N GLY A 98 2.28 3.33 -11.93
CA GLY A 98 2.47 2.05 -12.62
C GLY A 98 3.83 1.39 -12.39
N ASN A 99 4.85 2.16 -12.03
CA ASN A 99 6.21 1.65 -11.77
C ASN A 99 6.51 1.42 -10.27
N ILE A 100 5.49 1.45 -9.41
CA ILE A 100 5.68 1.39 -7.95
C ILE A 100 6.39 0.11 -7.48
N LEU A 101 6.02 -1.06 -8.02
CA LEU A 101 6.60 -2.34 -7.61
C LEU A 101 8.06 -2.46 -8.07
N ASN A 102 8.39 -2.05 -9.28
CA ASN A 102 9.78 -1.98 -9.75
C ASN A 102 10.62 -1.07 -8.85
N SER A 103 10.06 0.06 -8.43
CA SER A 103 10.74 1.00 -7.54
C SER A 103 11.03 0.39 -6.16
N PHE A 104 10.10 -0.40 -5.60
CA PHE A 104 10.31 -1.11 -4.35
C PHE A 104 11.35 -2.23 -4.50
N ILE A 105 11.29 -3.04 -5.56
CA ILE A 105 12.30 -4.08 -5.82
C ILE A 105 13.69 -3.45 -5.93
N LYS A 106 13.85 -2.37 -6.69
CA LYS A 106 15.11 -1.64 -6.77
C LYS A 106 15.58 -1.11 -5.39
N ALA A 107 14.64 -0.68 -4.54
CA ALA A 107 14.99 -0.26 -3.18
C ALA A 107 15.46 -1.43 -2.31
N THR A 108 14.89 -2.64 -2.46
CA THR A 108 15.39 -3.85 -1.75
C THR A 108 16.78 -4.26 -2.20
N GLU A 109 17.10 -4.12 -3.49
CA GLU A 109 18.45 -4.38 -4.01
C GLU A 109 19.48 -3.41 -3.42
N LEU A 110 19.11 -2.13 -3.26
CA LEU A 110 20.00 -1.09 -2.75
C LEU A 110 20.17 -1.11 -1.23
N LYS A 111 19.14 -1.50 -0.48
CA LYS A 111 19.08 -1.34 0.99
C LYS A 111 18.95 -2.67 1.74
N GLY A 112 18.77 -3.77 1.04
CA GLY A 112 18.53 -5.10 1.60
C GLY A 112 17.05 -5.43 1.76
N LYS A 113 16.70 -6.68 1.53
CA LYS A 113 15.32 -7.18 1.50
C LYS A 113 14.59 -7.19 2.86
N HIS A 114 15.31 -7.21 3.96
CA HIS A 114 14.74 -7.30 5.32
C HIS A 114 14.41 -5.92 5.92
N ASN A 115 14.09 -4.95 5.08
CA ASN A 115 13.67 -3.62 5.48
C ASN A 115 12.18 -3.42 5.19
N ILE A 116 11.59 -2.45 5.89
CA ILE A 116 10.26 -1.95 5.58
C ILE A 116 10.42 -0.67 4.76
N PHE A 117 9.75 -0.61 3.62
CA PHE A 117 9.80 0.52 2.70
C PHE A 117 8.44 1.23 2.65
N GLY A 118 8.47 2.55 2.53
CA GLY A 118 7.30 3.39 2.31
C GLY A 118 7.44 4.16 1.01
N ALA A 119 6.31 4.40 0.34
CA ALA A 119 6.27 5.25 -0.84
C ALA A 119 6.33 6.74 -0.47
N LYS A 120 6.80 7.57 -1.40
CA LYS A 120 6.53 9.00 -1.41
C LYS A 120 5.07 9.20 -1.81
N ILE A 121 4.31 9.95 -1.02
CA ILE A 121 2.86 10.14 -1.19
C ILE A 121 2.56 11.61 -1.42
N PHE A 122 1.70 11.88 -2.40
CA PHE A 122 1.23 13.21 -2.76
C PHE A 122 -0.21 13.44 -2.33
N TYR A 123 -0.62 14.69 -2.20
CA TYR A 123 -2.03 15.03 -2.07
C TYR A 123 -2.75 14.77 -3.39
N GLN A 124 -3.89 14.07 -3.35
CA GLN A 124 -4.68 13.71 -4.54
C GLN A 124 -5.04 14.94 -5.40
N HIS A 125 -5.49 16.02 -4.77
CA HIS A 125 -5.87 17.27 -5.46
C HIS A 125 -4.69 18.19 -5.81
N LYS A 126 -3.46 17.81 -5.40
CA LYS A 126 -2.22 18.55 -5.66
C LYS A 126 -1.08 17.58 -5.95
N PRO A 127 -1.05 16.94 -7.14
CA PRO A 127 -0.20 15.78 -7.45
C PRO A 127 1.31 16.06 -7.45
N LYS A 128 1.73 17.31 -7.30
CA LYS A 128 3.15 17.70 -7.10
C LYS A 128 3.45 18.11 -5.66
N MET A 129 2.44 18.12 -4.78
CA MET A 129 2.62 18.50 -3.37
C MET A 129 2.72 17.25 -2.51
N ILE A 130 3.81 17.13 -1.76
CA ILE A 130 4.09 15.97 -0.91
C ILE A 130 3.19 16.00 0.33
N TRP A 131 2.55 14.85 0.61
CA TRP A 131 1.94 14.55 1.89
C TRP A 131 2.92 13.82 2.81
N TYR A 132 3.67 12.83 2.27
CA TYR A 132 4.63 12.03 3.01
C TYR A 132 5.84 11.68 2.13
N ALA A 133 7.06 11.89 2.65
CA ALA A 133 8.31 11.43 2.06
C ALA A 133 9.28 10.95 3.15
N GLY A 134 8.75 10.25 4.15
CA GLY A 134 9.42 9.76 5.34
C GLY A 134 8.89 10.43 6.62
N GLY A 135 9.03 9.75 7.74
CA GLY A 135 8.60 10.20 9.06
C GLY A 135 9.77 10.45 10.01
N LYS A 136 9.62 11.42 10.90
CA LYS A 136 10.52 11.71 12.00
C LYS A 136 9.76 11.65 13.31
N VAL A 137 10.35 11.00 14.31
CA VAL A 137 9.81 10.87 15.67
C VAL A 137 10.79 11.43 16.67
N ASN A 138 10.33 12.34 17.51
CA ASN A 138 11.08 12.83 18.67
C ASN A 138 10.39 12.32 19.93
N LEU A 139 10.88 11.22 20.48
CA LEU A 139 10.28 10.58 21.67
C LEU A 139 10.36 11.46 22.92
N LYS A 140 11.37 12.33 23.04
CA LYS A 140 11.53 13.22 24.22
C LYS A 140 10.45 14.31 24.24
N LEU A 141 10.03 14.78 23.07
CA LEU A 141 9.03 15.83 22.93
C LEU A 141 7.64 15.28 22.56
N GLY A 142 7.51 13.96 22.34
CA GLY A 142 6.25 13.37 21.87
C GLY A 142 5.83 13.90 20.49
N TRP A 143 6.78 14.31 19.66
CA TRP A 143 6.49 14.98 18.39
C TRP A 143 6.76 14.08 17.19
N ILE A 144 5.82 14.07 16.24
CA ILE A 144 5.89 13.32 14.98
C ILE A 144 5.72 14.30 13.82
N SER A 145 6.51 14.14 12.77
CA SER A 145 6.40 14.97 11.56
C SER A 145 6.63 14.15 10.29
N HIS A 146 5.96 14.56 9.22
CA HIS A 146 6.22 14.06 7.88
C HIS A 146 7.28 14.94 7.19
N ARG A 147 8.33 14.29 6.67
CA ARG A 147 9.30 14.95 5.79
C ARG A 147 8.60 15.41 4.52
N GLY A 148 8.83 16.65 4.14
CA GLY A 148 8.31 17.22 2.89
C GLY A 148 6.83 17.60 2.90
N ILE A 149 6.11 17.43 4.03
CA ILE A 149 4.67 17.76 4.08
C ILE A 149 4.39 19.17 3.57
N ARG A 150 3.42 19.30 2.66
CA ARG A 150 2.99 20.53 1.99
C ARG A 150 4.11 21.23 1.19
N LYS A 151 5.22 20.56 0.89
CA LYS A 151 6.26 21.05 -0.02
C LYS A 151 6.03 20.53 -1.43
N MET A 152 6.48 21.28 -2.42
CA MET A 152 6.52 20.82 -3.80
C MET A 152 7.61 19.75 -3.94
N ASP A 153 7.36 18.75 -4.77
CA ASP A 153 8.34 17.71 -5.07
C ASP A 153 9.56 18.29 -5.76
N SER A 154 10.71 17.74 -5.44
CA SER A 154 12.01 18.14 -6.00
C SER A 154 13.02 16.99 -5.85
N GLU A 155 14.19 17.11 -6.47
CA GLU A 155 15.29 16.13 -6.41
C GLU A 155 15.68 15.75 -4.96
N LYS A 156 15.53 16.66 -4.02
CA LYS A 156 15.76 16.42 -2.58
C LYS A 156 14.95 15.24 -2.03
N TYR A 157 13.82 14.90 -2.66
CA TYR A 157 12.92 13.83 -2.23
C TYR A 157 12.94 12.61 -3.16
N SER A 158 13.87 12.56 -4.12
CA SER A 158 13.91 11.50 -5.14
C SER A 158 14.72 10.28 -4.74
N SER A 159 15.62 10.41 -3.76
CA SER A 159 16.46 9.29 -3.30
C SER A 159 15.88 8.60 -2.07
N PRO A 160 15.94 7.26 -2.01
CA PRO A 160 15.57 6.50 -0.82
C PRO A 160 16.44 6.87 0.38
N MET A 161 15.81 7.11 1.52
CA MET A 161 16.52 7.43 2.76
C MET A 161 15.89 6.75 3.96
N GLY A 162 16.67 6.62 5.05
CA GLY A 162 16.17 6.12 6.32
C GLY A 162 15.09 7.02 6.92
N THR A 163 14.09 6.41 7.55
CA THR A 163 12.96 7.08 8.19
C THR A 163 12.68 6.42 9.55
N ASP A 164 12.13 7.17 10.49
CA ASP A 164 11.83 6.62 11.83
C ASP A 164 10.52 5.80 11.84
N TYR A 165 9.63 6.02 10.85
CA TYR A 165 8.46 5.18 10.63
C TYR A 165 8.00 5.23 9.16
N VAL A 166 7.25 4.20 8.76
CA VAL A 166 6.54 4.12 7.48
C VAL A 166 5.04 4.23 7.76
N THR A 167 4.33 5.02 6.94
CA THR A 167 2.88 5.14 7.04
C THR A 167 2.18 3.86 6.55
N GLY A 168 1.09 3.45 7.21
CA GLY A 168 0.26 2.32 6.76
C GLY A 168 -0.49 2.55 5.44
N CYS A 169 -0.47 3.77 4.89
CA CYS A 169 -1.11 4.08 3.62
C CYS A 169 -0.48 3.29 2.45
N CYS A 170 0.86 3.12 2.46
CA CYS A 170 1.59 2.31 1.50
C CYS A 170 2.88 1.79 2.17
N LEU A 171 2.90 0.49 2.49
CA LEU A 171 4.00 -0.17 3.18
C LEU A 171 4.40 -1.44 2.40
N PHE A 172 5.66 -1.57 2.06
CA PHE A 172 6.22 -2.73 1.35
C PHE A 172 7.28 -3.42 2.20
N THR A 173 7.26 -4.76 2.23
CA THR A 173 8.24 -5.58 2.97
C THR A 173 8.34 -6.99 2.41
N SER A 174 9.42 -7.72 2.74
CA SER A 174 9.47 -9.19 2.54
C SER A 174 8.50 -9.88 3.49
N MET A 175 7.99 -11.02 3.08
CA MET A 175 7.15 -11.87 3.91
C MET A 175 7.98 -12.93 4.63
#